data_0fa3cf773707cf39155426a1ba121bba
#
_entry.id   0fa3cf773707cf39155426a1ba121bba
#
_cell.length_a   1.000
_cell.length_b   1.000
_cell.length_c   1.000
_cell.angle_alpha   90.00
_cell.angle_beta   90.00
_cell.angle_gamma   90.00
#
_symmetry.space_group_name_H-M   'P 1'
#
loop_
_entity.id
_entity.type
_entity.pdbx_description
1 polymer ?
#
loop_
_entity_poly.entity_id
_entity_poly.type
_entity_poly.pdbx_seq_one_letter_code
_entity_poly.pdbx_strand_id
1 'polypeptide(L)'
;MIKVINTPVYNDFFNLVQSSEKNIKLCSPFIKNEIVDEIYKTKKDNCEVAVVTNVNLMSMYKRSSDIGALRLILKNGGLVYNYQKLHAKIYIFDDKKAIITSANLTGSGLKTNFEYGVLINETSLVNVICEDYSKLCNSELSGRLKTEHTDQIQSIIDSVSESPQLSLPKLQLNYDESTDDYFDKDIFHIIKNLNGWKRSVFYALGFIENKLFSTADFPLMIPYLQKKYPKNYHVEAKIRQQLQELRDLGLIKFEGNGVYRKLWLV
;
A
#
# COMPACT_ATOMS: atom_id res chain seq x y z
N MET A 1 -1.36 -10.84 27.25
CA MET A 1 -2.77 -10.66 26.77
C MET A 1 -2.71 -10.05 25.37
N ILE A 2 -3.52 -10.57 24.45
CA ILE A 2 -3.70 -10.02 23.10
C ILE A 2 -5.14 -9.55 22.99
N LYS A 3 -5.35 -8.31 22.51
CA LYS A 3 -6.66 -7.70 22.27
C LYS A 3 -6.80 -7.44 20.78
N VAL A 4 -7.86 -7.91 20.15
CA VAL A 4 -8.22 -7.52 18.78
C VAL A 4 -8.67 -6.06 18.78
N ILE A 5 -8.21 -5.28 17.82
CA ILE A 5 -8.58 -3.89 17.60
C ILE A 5 -8.99 -3.68 16.15
N ASN A 6 -9.91 -2.77 15.92
CA ASN A 6 -10.35 -2.38 14.58
C ASN A 6 -10.63 -0.86 14.55
N THR A 7 -11.09 -0.37 13.42
CA THR A 7 -11.37 1.06 13.23
C THR A 7 -12.43 1.60 14.21
N PRO A 8 -12.14 2.74 14.84
CA PRO A 8 -10.93 3.56 14.73
C PRO A 8 -9.78 3.03 15.61
N VAL A 9 -8.62 2.73 15.02
CA VAL A 9 -7.40 2.33 15.76
C VAL A 9 -6.82 3.51 16.55
N TYR A 10 -7.23 4.72 16.21
CA TYR A 10 -6.77 5.99 16.75
C TYR A 10 -6.77 6.04 18.28
N ASN A 11 -7.87 5.64 18.92
CA ASN A 11 -7.99 5.72 20.39
C ASN A 11 -7.01 4.79 21.10
N ASP A 12 -6.90 3.54 20.67
CA ASP A 12 -5.94 2.58 21.23
C ASP A 12 -4.50 3.08 21.01
N PHE A 13 -4.19 3.64 19.83
CA PHE A 13 -2.88 4.17 19.50
C PHE A 13 -2.51 5.40 20.37
N PHE A 14 -3.35 6.42 20.42
CA PHE A 14 -3.05 7.66 21.17
C PHE A 14 -3.09 7.48 22.69
N ASN A 15 -3.89 6.57 23.22
CA ASN A 15 -3.81 6.19 24.64
C ASN A 15 -2.43 5.61 24.98
N LEU A 16 -1.82 4.85 24.07
CA LEU A 16 -0.46 4.32 24.26
C LEU A 16 0.59 5.41 24.09
N VAL A 17 0.45 6.32 23.12
CA VAL A 17 1.33 7.49 22.97
C VAL A 17 1.36 8.31 24.26
N GLN A 18 0.19 8.63 24.82
CA GLN A 18 0.05 9.44 26.03
C GLN A 18 0.66 8.75 27.26
N SER A 19 0.51 7.43 27.37
CA SER A 19 1.01 6.67 28.49
C SER A 19 2.50 6.30 28.41
N SER A 20 3.13 6.48 27.24
CA SER A 20 4.54 6.13 27.04
C SER A 20 5.49 7.06 27.79
N GLU A 21 6.50 6.49 28.42
CA GLU A 21 7.47 7.20 29.27
C GLU A 21 8.88 7.24 28.68
N LYS A 22 9.26 6.21 27.93
CA LYS A 22 10.64 6.03 27.47
C LYS A 22 10.78 6.18 25.97
N ASN A 23 10.02 5.40 25.20
CA ASN A 23 10.18 5.37 23.76
C ASN A 23 8.88 5.00 23.03
N ILE A 24 8.76 5.53 21.83
CA ILE A 24 7.72 5.19 20.85
C ILE A 24 8.45 4.81 19.56
N LYS A 25 8.36 3.55 19.16
CA LYS A 25 8.97 3.02 17.94
C LYS A 25 7.87 2.76 16.91
N LEU A 26 7.94 3.41 15.78
CA LEU A 26 6.91 3.39 14.76
C LEU A 26 7.46 2.77 13.47
N CYS A 27 6.70 1.89 12.87
CA CYS A 27 7.01 1.28 11.59
C CYS A 27 5.78 1.43 10.70
N SER A 28 5.88 2.25 9.63
CA SER A 28 4.78 2.47 8.67
C SER A 28 5.34 2.94 7.34
N PRO A 29 4.90 2.37 6.20
CA PRO A 29 5.35 2.81 4.89
C PRO A 29 4.87 4.23 4.53
N PHE A 30 3.74 4.66 5.07
CA PHE A 30 3.17 5.99 4.83
C PHE A 30 2.98 6.73 6.15
N ILE A 31 3.42 7.98 6.16
CA ILE A 31 3.40 8.86 7.35
C ILE A 31 2.85 10.23 6.96
N LYS A 32 1.89 10.74 7.73
CA LYS A 32 1.31 12.06 7.53
C LYS A 32 1.70 13.04 8.62
N ASN A 33 1.92 14.28 8.22
CA ASN A 33 2.36 15.36 9.10
C ASN A 33 1.40 15.56 10.27
N GLU A 34 0.08 15.53 10.02
CA GLU A 34 -0.95 15.71 11.03
C GLU A 34 -0.84 14.72 12.19
N ILE A 35 -0.54 13.45 11.90
CA ILE A 35 -0.43 12.40 12.93
C ILE A 35 0.88 12.54 13.71
N VAL A 36 1.98 12.87 13.04
CA VAL A 36 3.27 13.09 13.71
C VAL A 36 3.20 14.32 14.61
N ASP A 37 2.60 15.40 14.15
CA ASP A 37 2.37 16.60 14.96
C ASP A 37 1.54 16.28 16.21
N GLU A 38 0.48 15.51 16.07
CA GLU A 38 -0.36 15.07 17.19
C GLU A 38 0.39 14.16 18.17
N ILE A 39 1.29 13.26 17.68
CA ILE A 39 2.16 12.46 18.54
C ILE A 39 3.06 13.36 19.40
N TYR A 40 3.70 14.37 18.79
CA TYR A 40 4.58 15.27 19.52
C TYR A 40 3.85 16.19 20.49
N LYS A 41 2.59 16.50 20.26
CA LYS A 41 1.71 17.23 21.19
C LYS A 41 1.21 16.37 22.37
N THR A 42 1.14 15.06 22.17
CA THR A 42 0.52 14.11 23.13
C THR A 42 1.55 13.38 23.97
N LYS A 43 2.72 13.02 23.39
CA LYS A 43 3.76 12.28 24.09
C LYS A 43 4.34 13.07 25.26
N LYS A 44 4.90 12.37 26.24
CA LYS A 44 5.69 12.99 27.31
C LYS A 44 7.00 13.58 26.75
N ASP A 45 7.50 14.67 27.35
CA ASP A 45 8.69 15.39 26.86
C ASP A 45 9.91 14.49 26.67
N ASN A 46 10.20 13.66 27.65
CA ASN A 46 11.36 12.77 27.64
C ASN A 46 11.17 11.46 26.85
N CYS A 47 10.01 11.27 26.22
CA CYS A 47 9.75 10.07 25.42
C CYS A 47 10.38 10.20 24.04
N GLU A 48 11.30 9.30 23.71
CA GLU A 48 12.00 9.27 22.41
C GLU A 48 11.10 8.71 21.32
N VAL A 49 11.27 9.22 20.08
CA VAL A 49 10.53 8.74 18.91
C VAL A 49 11.50 8.21 17.88
N ALA A 50 11.30 6.98 17.44
CA ALA A 50 12.04 6.37 16.33
C ALA A 50 11.04 5.84 15.28
N VAL A 51 11.35 6.08 14.01
CA VAL A 51 10.47 5.72 12.91
C VAL A 51 11.23 4.96 11.82
N VAL A 52 10.68 3.85 11.38
CA VAL A 52 11.07 3.19 10.13
C VAL A 52 9.98 3.41 9.09
N THR A 53 10.33 3.92 7.93
CA THR A 53 9.35 4.22 6.87
C THR A 53 9.91 3.90 5.49
N ASN A 54 9.06 3.97 4.47
CA ASN A 54 9.48 3.87 3.08
C ASN A 54 9.58 5.27 2.47
N VAL A 55 10.80 5.78 2.35
CA VAL A 55 11.06 7.07 1.68
C VAL A 55 11.06 6.87 0.18
N ASN A 56 9.93 7.11 -0.44
CA ASN A 56 9.71 6.96 -1.87
C ASN A 56 9.25 8.29 -2.47
N LEU A 57 9.98 8.79 -3.47
CA LEU A 57 9.69 10.07 -4.14
C LEU A 57 8.27 10.13 -4.70
N MET A 58 7.78 9.05 -5.30
CA MET A 58 6.43 8.98 -5.87
C MET A 58 5.36 9.09 -4.78
N SER A 59 5.55 8.43 -3.63
CA SER A 59 4.61 8.50 -2.50
C SER A 59 4.53 9.91 -1.92
N MET A 60 5.66 10.62 -1.87
CA MET A 60 5.72 12.01 -1.40
C MET A 60 5.15 12.98 -2.43
N TYR A 61 5.46 12.81 -3.71
CA TYR A 61 4.87 13.59 -4.80
C TYR A 61 3.34 13.46 -4.85
N LYS A 62 2.82 12.22 -4.74
CA LYS A 62 1.37 11.95 -4.67
C LYS A 62 0.75 12.29 -3.32
N ARG A 63 1.52 12.82 -2.39
CA ARG A 63 1.09 13.15 -1.03
C ARG A 63 0.48 11.97 -0.25
N SER A 64 0.90 10.74 -0.54
CA SER A 64 0.58 9.57 0.29
C SER A 64 1.41 9.56 1.56
N SER A 65 2.59 10.18 1.53
CA SER A 65 3.48 10.41 2.68
C SER A 65 3.96 11.87 2.66
N ASP A 66 4.23 12.44 3.81
CA ASP A 66 4.63 13.85 3.93
C ASP A 66 6.09 13.98 4.37
N ILE A 67 6.88 14.76 3.64
CA ILE A 67 8.26 15.12 4.03
C ILE A 67 8.26 15.91 5.34
N GLY A 68 7.26 16.77 5.56
CA GLY A 68 7.10 17.54 6.79
C GLY A 68 7.06 16.66 8.03
N ALA A 69 6.46 15.46 7.95
CA ALA A 69 6.45 14.50 9.05
C ALA A 69 7.86 14.04 9.43
N LEU A 70 8.71 13.73 8.43
CA LEU A 70 10.09 13.33 8.65
C LEU A 70 10.93 14.47 9.24
N ARG A 71 10.75 15.68 8.72
CA ARG A 71 11.41 16.90 9.25
C ARG A 71 11.02 17.16 10.70
N LEU A 72 9.74 17.01 11.04
CA LEU A 72 9.25 17.23 12.39
C LEU A 72 9.89 16.26 13.38
N ILE A 73 10.00 14.98 13.00
CA ILE A 73 10.66 13.95 13.82
C ILE A 73 12.13 14.31 14.04
N LEU A 74 12.87 14.60 12.96
CA LEU A 74 14.29 14.92 13.01
C LEU A 74 14.57 16.20 13.81
N LYS A 75 13.73 17.25 13.64
CA LYS A 75 13.85 18.53 14.37
C LYS A 75 13.70 18.35 15.88
N ASN A 76 12.90 17.40 16.32
CA ASN A 76 12.68 17.08 17.73
C ASN A 76 13.63 15.98 18.25
N GLY A 77 14.74 15.72 17.57
CA GLY A 77 15.76 14.76 18.02
C GLY A 77 15.39 13.29 17.80
N GLY A 78 14.26 13.00 17.15
CA GLY A 78 13.84 11.64 16.85
C GLY A 78 14.70 11.00 15.74
N LEU A 79 14.59 9.67 15.62
CA LEU A 79 15.32 8.89 14.64
C LEU A 79 14.41 8.51 13.48
N VAL A 80 14.90 8.64 12.24
CA VAL A 80 14.17 8.21 11.05
C VAL A 80 15.06 7.26 10.23
N TYR A 81 14.52 6.08 9.93
CA TYR A 81 15.16 5.09 9.06
C TYR A 81 14.31 4.89 7.81
N ASN A 82 14.98 4.84 6.66
CA ASN A 82 14.37 4.45 5.39
C ASN A 82 14.57 2.97 5.16
N TYR A 83 13.50 2.23 4.87
CA TYR A 83 13.56 0.87 4.38
C TYR A 83 12.65 0.74 3.14
N GLN A 84 13.24 0.66 1.93
CA GLN A 84 12.51 0.78 0.65
C GLN A 84 11.44 -0.29 0.40
N LYS A 85 11.56 -1.46 1.02
CA LYS A 85 10.59 -2.57 0.86
C LYS A 85 9.61 -2.66 2.03
N LEU A 86 9.54 -1.63 2.87
CA LEU A 86 8.65 -1.62 4.03
C LEU A 86 7.19 -1.66 3.61
N HIS A 87 6.43 -2.58 4.20
CA HIS A 87 4.97 -2.60 4.13
C HIS A 87 4.31 -2.92 5.48
N ALA A 88 5.09 -3.26 6.50
CA ALA A 88 4.60 -3.51 7.85
C ALA A 88 4.09 -2.23 8.53
N LYS A 89 3.09 -2.38 9.42
CA LYS A 89 2.61 -1.35 10.33
C LYS A 89 2.67 -1.92 11.74
N ILE A 90 3.68 -1.49 12.48
CA ILE A 90 4.02 -1.96 13.82
C ILE A 90 4.33 -0.74 14.67
N TYR A 91 3.65 -0.62 15.79
CA TYR A 91 3.81 0.49 16.73
C TYR A 91 4.13 -0.07 18.11
N ILE A 92 5.28 0.30 18.66
CA ILE A 92 5.81 -0.23 19.91
C ILE A 92 5.92 0.92 20.91
N PHE A 93 5.51 0.67 22.15
CA PHE A 93 5.41 1.64 23.22
C PHE A 93 6.14 1.13 24.45
N ASP A 94 7.20 1.82 24.87
CA ASP A 94 8.06 1.53 26.02
C ASP A 94 8.69 0.13 26.01
N ASP A 95 8.76 -0.52 24.86
CA ASP A 95 9.15 -1.94 24.72
C ASP A 95 8.30 -2.90 25.58
N LYS A 96 7.07 -2.48 25.92
CA LYS A 96 6.12 -3.22 26.77
C LYS A 96 4.81 -3.55 26.10
N LYS A 97 4.42 -2.75 25.10
CA LYS A 97 3.17 -2.94 24.37
C LYS A 97 3.43 -2.72 22.88
N ALA A 98 2.71 -3.46 22.04
CA ALA A 98 2.80 -3.27 20.60
C ALA A 98 1.42 -3.32 19.95
N ILE A 99 1.24 -2.56 18.88
CA ILE A 99 0.12 -2.68 17.94
C ILE A 99 0.68 -3.19 16.62
N ILE A 100 0.12 -4.28 16.11
CA ILE A 100 0.31 -4.75 14.74
C ILE A 100 -1.02 -4.58 14.02
N THR A 101 -1.04 -3.85 12.92
CA THR A 101 -2.29 -3.47 12.25
C THR A 101 -2.11 -3.29 10.74
N SER A 102 -3.20 -3.22 10.00
CA SER A 102 -3.20 -2.76 8.62
C SER A 102 -3.16 -1.23 8.48
N ALA A 103 -3.46 -0.48 9.56
CA ALA A 103 -3.51 0.97 9.59
C ALA A 103 -2.14 1.62 9.41
N ASN A 104 -1.97 2.45 8.37
CA ASN A 104 -0.80 3.32 8.22
C ASN A 104 -0.84 4.48 9.22
N LEU A 105 0.32 5.13 9.44
CA LEU A 105 0.47 6.31 10.28
C LEU A 105 -0.08 7.58 9.56
N THR A 106 -1.36 7.52 9.23
CA THR A 106 -2.10 8.55 8.49
C THR A 106 -3.47 8.77 9.12
N GLY A 107 -4.07 9.94 8.89
CA GLY A 107 -5.42 10.22 9.38
C GLY A 107 -6.44 9.21 8.89
N SER A 108 -6.41 8.86 7.61
CA SER A 108 -7.29 7.83 7.07
C SER A 108 -7.05 6.46 7.69
N GLY A 109 -5.80 6.03 7.83
CA GLY A 109 -5.47 4.73 8.41
C GLY A 109 -5.90 4.61 9.88
N LEU A 110 -5.65 5.63 10.70
CA LEU A 110 -5.98 5.54 12.12
C LEU A 110 -7.47 5.84 12.43
N LYS A 111 -8.16 6.68 11.63
CA LYS A 111 -9.48 7.22 11.99
C LYS A 111 -10.64 6.70 11.14
N THR A 112 -10.46 6.51 9.81
CA THR A 112 -11.61 6.38 8.90
C THR A 112 -11.64 5.13 8.03
N ASN A 113 -10.48 4.61 7.58
CA ASN A 113 -10.45 3.36 6.81
C ASN A 113 -10.87 2.19 7.71
N PHE A 114 -11.49 1.17 7.11
CA PHE A 114 -11.66 -0.08 7.84
C PHE A 114 -10.31 -0.78 7.96
N GLU A 115 -9.78 -0.77 9.18
CA GLU A 115 -8.48 -1.34 9.52
C GLU A 115 -8.65 -2.37 10.63
N TYR A 116 -7.75 -3.33 10.68
CA TYR A 116 -7.81 -4.44 11.61
C TYR A 116 -6.43 -4.73 12.19
N GLY A 117 -6.36 -5.16 13.45
CA GLY A 117 -5.09 -5.41 14.09
C GLY A 117 -5.22 -6.03 15.47
N VAL A 118 -4.09 -6.11 16.14
CA VAL A 118 -3.98 -6.62 17.51
C VAL A 118 -3.13 -5.69 18.36
N LEU A 119 -3.55 -5.46 19.60
CA LEU A 119 -2.77 -4.86 20.66
C LEU A 119 -2.22 -5.98 21.52
N ILE A 120 -0.91 -6.00 21.72
CA ILE A 120 -0.15 -7.04 22.42
C ILE A 120 0.52 -6.41 23.63
N ASN A 121 0.32 -6.99 24.80
CA ASN A 121 1.02 -6.64 26.05
C ASN A 121 1.67 -7.87 26.72
N GLU A 122 1.89 -8.92 25.94
CA GLU A 122 2.60 -10.12 26.38
C GLU A 122 4.10 -9.95 26.15
N THR A 123 4.87 -9.96 27.22
CA THR A 123 6.29 -9.57 27.21
C THR A 123 7.12 -10.41 26.22
N SER A 124 6.89 -11.72 26.14
CA SER A 124 7.61 -12.59 25.21
C SER A 124 7.40 -12.19 23.75
N LEU A 125 6.15 -11.90 23.37
CA LEU A 125 5.82 -11.48 22.02
C LEU A 125 6.33 -10.06 21.72
N VAL A 126 6.19 -9.13 22.67
CA VAL A 126 6.70 -7.76 22.51
C VAL A 126 8.22 -7.76 22.35
N ASN A 127 8.96 -8.61 23.09
CA ASN A 127 10.41 -8.74 22.93
C ASN A 127 10.79 -9.19 21.50
N VAL A 128 10.10 -10.18 20.95
CA VAL A 128 10.33 -10.62 19.56
C VAL A 128 10.08 -9.46 18.57
N ILE A 129 9.00 -8.70 18.77
CA ILE A 129 8.66 -7.56 17.92
C ILE A 129 9.72 -6.46 18.03
N CYS A 130 10.25 -6.20 19.23
CA CYS A 130 11.35 -5.24 19.46
C CYS A 130 12.66 -5.69 18.79
N GLU A 131 12.98 -6.97 18.86
CA GLU A 131 14.15 -7.54 18.16
C GLU A 131 14.01 -7.39 16.66
N ASP A 132 12.86 -7.69 16.08
CA ASP A 132 12.60 -7.57 14.64
C ASP A 132 12.63 -6.11 14.19
N TYR A 133 12.08 -5.18 14.98
CA TYR A 133 12.24 -3.74 14.73
C TYR A 133 13.72 -3.33 14.72
N SER A 134 14.50 -3.83 15.67
CA SER A 134 15.94 -3.54 15.75
C SER A 134 16.72 -4.12 14.57
N LYS A 135 16.41 -5.36 14.16
CA LYS A 135 16.96 -5.96 12.94
C LYS A 135 16.62 -5.14 11.70
N LEU A 136 15.39 -4.61 11.63
CA LEU A 136 14.95 -3.76 10.54
C LEU A 136 15.76 -2.47 10.47
N CYS A 137 16.00 -1.80 11.61
CA CYS A 137 16.82 -0.59 11.69
C CYS A 137 18.28 -0.83 11.29
N ASN A 138 18.84 -1.99 11.65
CA ASN A 138 20.24 -2.36 11.44
C ASN A 138 20.48 -3.16 10.14
N SER A 139 19.44 -3.35 9.32
CA SER A 139 19.56 -4.05 8.03
C SER A 139 20.44 -3.26 7.05
N GLU A 140 21.19 -3.95 6.21
CA GLU A 140 21.94 -3.34 5.09
C GLU A 140 21.03 -2.60 4.08
N LEU A 141 19.72 -2.94 4.08
CA LEU A 141 18.70 -2.28 3.27
C LEU A 141 18.10 -1.04 3.96
N SER A 142 18.52 -0.73 5.18
CA SER A 142 18.10 0.43 5.95
C SER A 142 19.10 1.57 5.87
N GLY A 143 18.61 2.78 5.75
CA GLY A 143 19.43 3.99 5.81
C GLY A 143 18.89 4.98 6.84
N ARG A 144 19.75 5.49 7.74
CA ARG A 144 19.36 6.56 8.67
C ARG A 144 19.25 7.89 7.93
N LEU A 145 18.10 8.54 8.03
CA LEU A 145 17.88 9.86 7.47
C LEU A 145 18.47 10.96 8.37
N LYS A 146 18.93 12.02 7.70
CA LYS A 146 19.30 13.30 8.30
C LYS A 146 18.48 14.41 7.65
N THR A 147 18.49 15.61 8.24
CA THR A 147 17.79 16.78 7.71
C THR A 147 18.16 17.08 6.26
N GLU A 148 19.45 16.97 5.91
CA GLU A 148 19.97 17.22 4.56
C GLU A 148 19.28 16.33 3.49
N HIS A 149 18.96 15.05 3.84
CA HIS A 149 18.25 14.16 2.92
C HIS A 149 16.82 14.64 2.67
N THR A 150 16.15 15.21 3.69
CA THR A 150 14.78 15.73 3.50
C THR A 150 14.78 16.98 2.60
N ASP A 151 15.84 17.78 2.62
CA ASP A 151 15.98 18.96 1.77
C ASP A 151 16.26 18.57 0.32
N GLN A 152 17.09 17.54 0.10
CA GLN A 152 17.32 16.97 -1.23
C GLN A 152 16.01 16.40 -1.82
N ILE A 153 15.25 15.64 -1.04
CA ILE A 153 13.96 15.08 -1.47
C ILE A 153 13.00 16.19 -1.86
N GLN A 154 12.88 17.25 -1.03
CA GLN A 154 12.01 18.38 -1.31
C GLN A 154 12.42 19.07 -2.62
N SER A 155 13.70 19.36 -2.80
CA SER A 155 14.22 19.98 -4.02
C SER A 155 13.87 19.18 -5.28
N ILE A 156 13.98 17.84 -5.22
CA ILE A 156 13.59 16.97 -6.34
C ILE A 156 12.09 17.08 -6.61
N ILE A 157 11.24 17.04 -5.56
CA ILE A 157 9.80 17.12 -5.72
C ILE A 157 9.40 18.48 -6.29
N ASP A 158 10.00 19.58 -5.80
CA ASP A 158 9.70 20.92 -6.28
C ASP A 158 10.07 21.09 -7.76
N SER A 159 11.16 20.47 -8.20
CA SER A 159 11.57 20.49 -9.62
C SER A 159 10.59 19.76 -10.54
N VAL A 160 9.80 18.80 -10.03
CA VAL A 160 8.80 18.02 -10.79
C VAL A 160 7.41 18.65 -10.74
N SER A 161 7.13 19.52 -9.74
CA SER A 161 5.78 20.09 -9.50
C SER A 161 5.31 21.06 -10.58
N GLU A 162 6.17 21.50 -11.47
CA GLU A 162 5.82 22.39 -12.61
C GLU A 162 5.13 21.65 -13.76
N SER A 163 5.04 20.33 -13.73
CA SER A 163 4.26 19.56 -14.70
C SER A 163 2.77 19.65 -14.38
N PRO A 164 1.89 19.86 -15.40
CA PRO A 164 0.45 19.97 -15.15
C PRO A 164 -0.06 18.74 -14.43
N GLN A 165 -0.64 18.94 -13.25
CA GLN A 165 -1.31 17.86 -12.51
C GLN A 165 -2.47 17.35 -13.35
N LEU A 166 -2.40 16.12 -13.81
CA LEU A 166 -3.58 15.41 -14.30
C LEU A 166 -4.55 15.26 -13.13
N SER A 167 -5.49 16.20 -13.03
CA SER A 167 -6.63 16.05 -12.12
C SER A 167 -7.55 15.00 -12.74
N LEU A 168 -7.46 13.77 -12.26
CA LEU A 168 -8.45 12.76 -12.59
C LEU A 168 -9.82 13.22 -12.06
N PRO A 169 -10.89 13.16 -12.87
CA PRO A 169 -12.21 13.47 -12.39
C PRO A 169 -12.57 12.57 -11.21
N LYS A 170 -13.26 13.12 -10.21
CA LYS A 170 -13.78 12.32 -9.10
C LYS A 170 -14.78 11.31 -9.68
N LEU A 171 -14.49 10.03 -9.52
CA LEU A 171 -15.41 8.97 -9.88
C LEU A 171 -16.63 9.08 -8.95
N GLN A 172 -17.78 9.50 -9.48
CA GLN A 172 -19.05 9.42 -8.77
C GLN A 172 -19.69 8.10 -9.16
N LEU A 173 -19.59 7.12 -8.27
CA LEU A 173 -20.31 5.86 -8.40
C LEU A 173 -21.68 6.04 -7.75
N ASN A 174 -22.73 6.10 -8.58
CA ASN A 174 -24.09 5.89 -8.10
C ASN A 174 -24.25 4.38 -7.89
N TYR A 175 -24.27 3.96 -6.63
CA TYR A 175 -24.59 2.59 -6.27
C TYR A 175 -26.10 2.39 -6.40
N ASP A 176 -26.58 1.95 -7.56
CA ASP A 176 -27.84 1.22 -7.60
C ASP A 176 -27.59 -0.13 -6.91
N GLU A 177 -28.57 -0.64 -6.17
CA GLU A 177 -28.47 -1.78 -5.23
C GLU A 177 -28.08 -3.14 -5.83
N SER A 178 -27.44 -3.18 -6.99
CA SER A 178 -26.83 -4.38 -7.55
C SER A 178 -25.36 -4.43 -7.14
N THR A 179 -25.03 -5.35 -6.25
CA THR A 179 -23.70 -5.69 -5.77
C THR A 179 -22.80 -6.20 -6.88
N ASP A 180 -22.37 -5.32 -7.78
CA ASP A 180 -21.28 -5.60 -8.68
C ASP A 180 -20.01 -4.95 -8.10
N ASP A 181 -19.17 -5.78 -7.49
CA ASP A 181 -17.88 -5.42 -6.92
C ASP A 181 -16.93 -4.87 -8.01
N TYR A 182 -17.00 -3.56 -8.26
CA TYR A 182 -16.02 -2.88 -9.08
C TYR A 182 -14.84 -2.43 -8.21
N PHE A 183 -13.74 -3.17 -8.31
CA PHE A 183 -12.47 -2.69 -7.81
C PHE A 183 -11.83 -1.79 -8.86
N ASP A 184 -11.58 -0.53 -8.51
CA ASP A 184 -10.67 0.35 -9.24
C ASP A 184 -9.23 -0.14 -8.98
N LYS A 185 -8.85 -1.22 -9.69
CA LYS A 185 -7.51 -1.80 -9.60
C LYS A 185 -6.62 -1.03 -10.55
N ASP A 186 -5.56 -0.44 -10.01
CA ASP A 186 -4.47 0.13 -10.79
C ASP A 186 -3.92 -0.93 -11.76
N ILE A 187 -4.33 -0.83 -13.03
CA ILE A 187 -4.00 -1.76 -14.11
C ILE A 187 -2.48 -1.94 -14.25
N PHE A 188 -1.71 -0.89 -14.04
CA PHE A 188 -0.25 -0.94 -14.13
C PHE A 188 0.36 -1.81 -13.03
N HIS A 189 -0.18 -1.74 -11.82
CA HIS A 189 0.27 -2.59 -10.72
C HIS A 189 -0.08 -4.06 -10.96
N ILE A 190 -1.26 -4.34 -11.52
CA ILE A 190 -1.71 -5.68 -11.87
C ILE A 190 -0.82 -6.29 -12.96
N ILE A 191 -0.58 -5.57 -14.06
CA ILE A 191 0.25 -6.04 -15.18
C ILE A 191 1.67 -6.39 -14.71
N LYS A 192 2.22 -5.64 -13.78
CA LYS A 192 3.58 -5.85 -13.25
C LYS A 192 3.70 -7.19 -12.50
N ASN A 193 2.63 -7.65 -11.88
CA ASN A 193 2.59 -8.88 -11.09
C ASN A 193 2.15 -10.12 -11.90
N LEU A 194 1.68 -9.94 -13.14
CA LEU A 194 1.35 -11.05 -14.03
C LEU A 194 2.58 -11.49 -14.83
N ASN A 195 2.74 -12.79 -15.00
CA ASN A 195 3.87 -13.40 -15.73
C ASN A 195 3.41 -14.31 -16.87
N GLY A 196 4.28 -14.49 -17.86
CA GLY A 196 4.11 -15.48 -18.94
C GLY A 196 2.82 -15.29 -19.74
N TRP A 197 2.11 -16.38 -19.99
CA TRP A 197 0.87 -16.41 -20.75
C TRP A 197 -0.23 -15.56 -20.13
N LYS A 198 -0.36 -15.56 -18.80
CA LYS A 198 -1.35 -14.78 -18.09
C LYS A 198 -1.21 -13.29 -18.36
N ARG A 199 0.01 -12.74 -18.28
CA ARG A 199 0.32 -11.35 -18.62
C ARG A 199 -0.01 -11.04 -20.08
N SER A 200 0.30 -11.97 -20.98
CA SER A 200 0.08 -11.75 -22.42
C SER A 200 -1.39 -11.79 -22.80
N VAL A 201 -2.17 -12.69 -22.21
CA VAL A 201 -3.63 -12.73 -22.40
C VAL A 201 -4.28 -11.50 -21.79
N PHE A 202 -3.88 -11.09 -20.59
CA PHE A 202 -4.39 -9.87 -19.98
C PHE A 202 -4.12 -8.63 -20.85
N TYR A 203 -2.91 -8.50 -21.39
CA TYR A 203 -2.57 -7.43 -22.34
C TYR A 203 -3.43 -7.49 -23.61
N ALA A 204 -3.60 -8.68 -24.17
CA ALA A 204 -4.39 -8.89 -25.40
C ALA A 204 -5.89 -8.59 -25.21
N LEU A 205 -6.43 -8.69 -23.98
CA LEU A 205 -7.79 -8.24 -23.68
C LEU A 205 -7.98 -6.74 -23.89
N GLY A 206 -6.90 -5.95 -23.91
CA GLY A 206 -6.92 -4.54 -24.28
C GLY A 206 -7.26 -4.28 -25.75
N PHE A 207 -7.13 -5.28 -26.63
CA PHE A 207 -7.50 -5.16 -28.06
C PHE A 207 -9.03 -5.26 -28.28
N ILE A 208 -9.76 -5.71 -27.27
CA ILE A 208 -11.22 -5.77 -27.27
C ILE A 208 -11.70 -4.49 -26.59
N GLU A 209 -12.37 -3.60 -27.33
CA GLU A 209 -12.83 -2.31 -26.78
C GLU A 209 -13.95 -2.49 -25.76
N ASN A 210 -14.83 -3.46 -25.99
CA ASN A 210 -15.99 -3.69 -25.16
C ASN A 210 -15.61 -4.25 -23.78
N LYS A 211 -16.32 -3.80 -22.76
CA LYS A 211 -16.23 -4.31 -21.40
C LYS A 211 -16.71 -5.77 -21.28
N LEU A 212 -17.78 -6.12 -22.01
CA LEU A 212 -18.26 -7.48 -22.21
C LEU A 212 -17.61 -8.08 -23.45
N PHE A 213 -17.12 -9.29 -23.35
CA PHE A 213 -16.52 -10.03 -24.46
C PHE A 213 -16.85 -11.52 -24.36
N SER A 214 -16.67 -12.22 -25.47
CA SER A 214 -16.96 -13.65 -25.55
C SER A 214 -15.85 -14.40 -26.28
N THR A 215 -16.03 -15.71 -26.48
CA THR A 215 -15.12 -16.50 -27.31
C THR A 215 -15.09 -16.06 -28.77
N ALA A 216 -16.12 -15.36 -29.26
CA ALA A 216 -16.16 -14.79 -30.61
C ALA A 216 -15.15 -13.64 -30.80
N ASP A 217 -14.68 -13.03 -29.72
CA ASP A 217 -13.71 -11.94 -29.76
C ASP A 217 -12.25 -12.43 -29.72
N PHE A 218 -12.01 -13.73 -29.52
CA PHE A 218 -10.66 -14.30 -29.48
C PHE A 218 -9.83 -14.07 -30.75
N PRO A 219 -10.42 -14.01 -31.96
CA PRO A 219 -9.66 -13.67 -33.17
C PRO A 219 -8.89 -12.35 -33.08
N LEU A 220 -9.33 -11.37 -32.27
CA LEU A 220 -8.61 -10.12 -32.05
C LEU A 220 -7.31 -10.31 -31.24
N MET A 221 -7.25 -11.34 -30.41
CA MET A 221 -6.13 -11.62 -29.50
C MET A 221 -5.11 -12.59 -30.12
N ILE A 222 -5.59 -13.52 -30.95
CA ILE A 222 -4.82 -14.66 -31.46
C ILE A 222 -3.55 -14.24 -32.21
N PRO A 223 -3.57 -13.27 -33.16
CA PRO A 223 -2.37 -12.89 -33.92
C PRO A 223 -1.22 -12.42 -33.02
N TYR A 224 -1.53 -11.63 -31.99
CA TYR A 224 -0.53 -11.18 -31.02
C TYR A 224 0.05 -12.36 -30.22
N LEU A 225 -0.82 -13.25 -29.73
CA LEU A 225 -0.40 -14.39 -28.91
C LEU A 225 0.38 -15.42 -29.70
N GLN A 226 -0.01 -15.69 -30.96
CA GLN A 226 0.74 -16.59 -31.86
C GLN A 226 2.12 -16.03 -32.20
N LYS A 227 2.22 -14.73 -32.47
CA LYS A 227 3.52 -14.08 -32.70
C LYS A 227 4.44 -14.21 -31.49
N LYS A 228 3.89 -14.11 -30.29
CA LYS A 228 4.65 -14.19 -29.03
C LYS A 228 5.00 -15.61 -28.61
N TYR A 229 4.13 -16.57 -28.94
CA TYR A 229 4.27 -17.99 -28.59
C TYR A 229 4.13 -18.90 -29.83
N PRO A 230 5.05 -18.84 -30.79
CA PRO A 230 4.92 -19.48 -32.11
C PRO A 230 4.87 -21.01 -32.03
N LYS A 231 5.32 -21.60 -30.94
CA LYS A 231 5.29 -23.07 -30.73
C LYS A 231 3.99 -23.60 -30.12
N ASN A 232 3.03 -22.69 -29.82
CA ASN A 232 1.74 -23.12 -29.26
C ASN A 232 0.69 -23.20 -30.36
N TYR A 233 0.26 -24.41 -30.70
CA TYR A 233 -0.75 -24.68 -31.73
C TYR A 233 -2.20 -24.64 -31.21
N HIS A 234 -2.39 -24.47 -29.87
CA HIS A 234 -3.71 -24.47 -29.21
C HIS A 234 -3.94 -23.16 -28.47
N VAL A 235 -3.75 -22.03 -29.17
CA VAL A 235 -3.80 -20.68 -28.55
C VAL A 235 -5.17 -20.40 -27.91
N GLU A 236 -6.29 -20.78 -28.55
CA GLU A 236 -7.63 -20.56 -27.97
C GLU A 236 -7.84 -21.33 -26.66
N ALA A 237 -7.41 -22.59 -26.60
CA ALA A 237 -7.50 -23.38 -25.37
C ALA A 237 -6.65 -22.74 -24.25
N LYS A 238 -5.50 -22.18 -24.63
CA LYS A 238 -4.63 -21.46 -23.69
C LYS A 238 -5.26 -20.14 -23.22
N ILE A 239 -5.94 -19.40 -24.11
CA ILE A 239 -6.70 -18.21 -23.73
C ILE A 239 -7.76 -18.61 -22.67
N ARG A 240 -8.59 -19.61 -22.92
CA ARG A 240 -9.61 -20.07 -21.97
C ARG A 240 -9.01 -20.45 -20.61
N GLN A 241 -7.90 -21.16 -20.60
CA GLN A 241 -7.18 -21.49 -19.36
C GLN A 241 -6.75 -20.22 -18.62
N GLN A 242 -6.17 -19.25 -19.31
CA GLN A 242 -5.70 -18.03 -18.67
C GLN A 242 -6.86 -17.12 -18.21
N LEU A 243 -8.00 -17.13 -18.90
CA LEU A 243 -9.20 -16.43 -18.44
C LEU A 243 -9.72 -17.01 -17.12
N GLN A 244 -9.65 -18.33 -16.90
CA GLN A 244 -9.99 -18.91 -15.59
C GLN A 244 -9.07 -18.37 -14.49
N GLU A 245 -7.75 -18.31 -14.74
CA GLU A 245 -6.79 -17.78 -13.78
C GLU A 245 -6.99 -16.27 -13.53
N LEU A 246 -7.34 -15.49 -14.57
CA LEU A 246 -7.64 -14.05 -14.43
C LEU A 246 -8.96 -13.82 -13.66
N ARG A 247 -9.95 -14.72 -13.83
CA ARG A 247 -11.18 -14.73 -13.02
C ARG A 247 -10.86 -14.98 -11.55
N ASP A 248 -10.05 -15.99 -11.26
CA ASP A 248 -9.68 -16.36 -9.89
C ASP A 248 -8.87 -15.27 -9.19
N LEU A 249 -8.18 -14.42 -9.98
CA LEU A 249 -7.55 -13.18 -9.51
C LEU A 249 -8.54 -12.00 -9.39
N GLY A 250 -9.82 -12.20 -9.74
CA GLY A 250 -10.84 -11.16 -9.71
C GLY A 250 -10.60 -10.05 -10.74
N LEU A 251 -9.95 -10.33 -11.87
CA LEU A 251 -9.72 -9.36 -12.95
C LEU A 251 -10.81 -9.41 -14.02
N ILE A 252 -11.49 -10.55 -14.15
CA ILE A 252 -12.64 -10.73 -15.01
C ILE A 252 -13.72 -11.49 -14.26
N LYS A 253 -14.99 -11.33 -14.68
CA LYS A 253 -16.14 -12.08 -14.22
C LYS A 253 -16.68 -12.93 -15.37
N PHE A 254 -17.11 -14.15 -15.08
CA PHE A 254 -17.82 -15.01 -16.03
C PHE A 254 -19.31 -14.80 -15.85
N GLU A 255 -19.97 -14.31 -16.91
CA GLU A 255 -21.42 -13.99 -16.91
C GLU A 255 -22.29 -15.15 -17.39
N GLY A 256 -21.70 -16.30 -17.74
CA GLY A 256 -22.39 -17.46 -18.30
C GLY A 256 -22.30 -17.50 -19.83
N ASN A 257 -22.64 -18.66 -20.43
CA ASN A 257 -22.72 -18.88 -21.89
C ASN A 257 -21.50 -18.40 -22.70
N GLY A 258 -20.27 -18.51 -22.11
CA GLY A 258 -19.04 -18.11 -22.77
C GLY A 258 -18.83 -16.58 -22.83
N VAL A 259 -19.59 -15.80 -22.05
CA VAL A 259 -19.47 -14.35 -21.95
C VAL A 259 -18.69 -14.01 -20.68
N TYR A 260 -17.78 -13.06 -20.80
CA TYR A 260 -16.92 -12.55 -19.76
C TYR A 260 -17.05 -11.02 -19.65
N ARG A 261 -16.81 -10.50 -18.45
CA ARG A 261 -16.78 -9.06 -18.16
C ARG A 261 -15.39 -8.66 -17.64
N LYS A 262 -14.80 -7.62 -18.20
CA LYS A 262 -13.60 -6.99 -17.62
C LYS A 262 -13.99 -6.21 -16.37
N LEU A 263 -13.23 -6.41 -15.27
CA LEU A 263 -13.46 -5.72 -13.99
C LEU A 263 -12.49 -4.54 -13.77
N TRP A 264 -11.94 -3.98 -14.84
CA TRP A 264 -11.16 -2.75 -14.85
C TRP A 264 -11.72 -1.78 -15.89
N LEU A 265 -11.45 -0.50 -15.71
CA LEU A 265 -11.76 0.54 -16.69
C LEU A 265 -10.79 0.42 -17.88
N VAL A 266 -11.35 0.50 -19.07
CA VAL A 266 -10.59 0.51 -20.34
C VAL A 266 -10.38 1.97 -20.73
#